data_d266876a6eed6d9f1ac1828aeb3333ab
#
_entry.id   d266876a6eed6d9f1ac1828aeb3333ab
#
_cell.length_a   1.000
_cell.length_b   1.000
_cell.length_c   1.000
_cell.angle_alpha   90.00
_cell.angle_beta   90.00
_cell.angle_gamma   90.00
#
_symmetry.space_group_name_H-M   'P 1'
#
loop_
_entity.id
_entity.type
_entity.pdbx_description
1 polymer ?
#
loop_
_entity_poly.entity_id
_entity_poly.type
_entity_poly.pdbx_seq_one_letter_code
_entity_poly.pdbx_strand_id
1 'polypeptide(L)'
;MALVIIGTGLAGYNLAREWRKLNPEKALVIISRDDGRNYSKPMLSTGYTKGKTADQLAMQSAAQMSEQLKAEIRTFASVEAIDTQAKTVTVDGQVIVYEQLVLALGADPFQPPLAGDGLDQVYTVNDLMDYAKFQQAAAGKKNVIVIGGGLIGCEYANDLTNGGYAVQLIEPVGRVLPALLPPVASQAVGNALEGLGVKFHFGVSVQAVYKDGEGVRAVLSDGSEIHGDIVLSAIGLRPRISLAKEAGLVVNRGIVVDKTLATSQADIYALGDCAEVEGLVLPYVLPLMAGARALAKTLSGQTTAISYPVMPVQVKTPVCAVVVAPTFPSMHGEWTVDSQDGNNVKALFKNAEGQLLAYALTGSFAGDAALKAELAKQVPAWLV
;
A
#
# COMPACT_ATOMS: atom_id res chain seq x y z
N MET A 1 12.07 -24.25 -19.36
CA MET A 1 12.42 -23.04 -18.57
C MET A 1 11.19 -22.65 -17.78
N ALA A 2 11.31 -21.86 -16.72
CA ALA A 2 10.25 -21.55 -15.78
C ALA A 2 9.79 -20.09 -15.91
N LEU A 3 8.54 -19.80 -15.54
CA LEU A 3 8.15 -18.46 -15.09
C LEU A 3 8.76 -18.23 -13.70
N VAL A 4 9.53 -17.14 -13.54
CA VAL A 4 10.07 -16.72 -12.25
C VAL A 4 9.34 -15.43 -11.80
N ILE A 5 8.82 -15.43 -10.56
CA ILE A 5 8.18 -14.27 -9.94
C ILE A 5 8.99 -13.88 -8.71
N ILE A 6 9.43 -12.62 -8.64
CA ILE A 6 10.10 -12.09 -7.45
C ILE A 6 9.08 -11.33 -6.61
N GLY A 7 8.69 -11.90 -5.49
CA GLY A 7 7.74 -11.37 -4.51
C GLY A 7 6.50 -12.24 -4.29
N THR A 8 6.17 -12.50 -3.03
CA THR A 8 5.00 -13.27 -2.54
C THR A 8 3.86 -12.39 -2.03
N GLY A 9 3.97 -11.06 -2.20
CA GLY A 9 2.90 -10.14 -1.83
C GLY A 9 1.61 -10.35 -2.64
N LEU A 10 0.62 -9.47 -2.43
CA LEU A 10 -0.65 -9.53 -3.17
C LEU A 10 -0.46 -9.64 -4.69
N ALA A 11 0.52 -8.89 -5.25
CA ALA A 11 0.80 -8.89 -6.68
C ALA A 11 1.29 -10.27 -7.16
N GLY A 12 2.35 -10.79 -6.54
CA GLY A 12 2.95 -12.05 -6.96
C GLY A 12 1.99 -13.25 -6.84
N TYR A 13 1.35 -13.42 -5.69
CA TYR A 13 0.42 -14.53 -5.49
C TYR A 13 -0.86 -14.43 -6.33
N ASN A 14 -1.41 -13.24 -6.54
CA ASN A 14 -2.57 -13.12 -7.42
C ASN A 14 -2.20 -13.39 -8.88
N LEU A 15 -1.06 -12.90 -9.35
CA LEU A 15 -0.55 -13.26 -10.67
C LEU A 15 -0.33 -14.76 -10.80
N ALA A 16 0.35 -15.38 -9.82
CA ALA A 16 0.61 -16.83 -9.84
C ALA A 16 -0.66 -17.65 -9.92
N ARG A 17 -1.72 -17.27 -9.17
CA ARG A 17 -3.04 -17.93 -9.24
C ARG A 17 -3.69 -17.78 -10.61
N GLU A 18 -3.72 -16.58 -11.16
CA GLU A 18 -4.32 -16.33 -12.48
C GLU A 18 -3.54 -17.04 -13.60
N TRP A 19 -2.21 -17.01 -13.53
CA TRP A 19 -1.37 -17.69 -14.52
C TRP A 19 -1.48 -19.22 -14.43
N ARG A 20 -1.58 -19.79 -13.23
CA ARG A 20 -1.73 -21.25 -13.03
C ARG A 20 -3.01 -21.79 -13.61
N LYS A 21 -4.11 -21.01 -13.63
CA LYS A 21 -5.36 -21.38 -14.31
C LYS A 21 -5.16 -21.62 -15.81
N LEU A 22 -4.27 -20.85 -16.43
CA LEU A 22 -3.96 -20.90 -17.86
C LEU A 22 -2.82 -21.85 -18.19
N ASN A 23 -1.97 -22.18 -17.24
CA ASN A 23 -0.77 -23.00 -17.42
C ASN A 23 -0.65 -24.02 -16.26
N PRO A 24 -1.50 -25.05 -16.20
CA PRO A 24 -1.62 -25.92 -15.05
C PRO A 24 -0.34 -26.73 -14.72
N GLU A 25 0.50 -27.01 -15.72
CA GLU A 25 1.69 -27.88 -15.56
C GLU A 25 3.03 -27.19 -15.83
N LYS A 26 3.05 -25.92 -16.27
CA LYS A 26 4.30 -25.22 -16.53
C LYS A 26 5.06 -24.93 -15.23
N ALA A 27 6.40 -24.97 -15.29
CA ALA A 27 7.26 -24.69 -14.16
C ALA A 27 7.08 -23.23 -13.67
N LEU A 28 6.95 -23.07 -12.36
CA LEU A 28 6.78 -21.80 -11.67
C LEU A 28 7.71 -21.74 -10.46
N VAL A 29 8.52 -20.71 -10.38
CA VAL A 29 9.38 -20.41 -9.24
C VAL A 29 8.99 -19.05 -8.68
N ILE A 30 8.77 -18.97 -7.37
CA ILE A 30 8.47 -17.71 -6.68
C ILE A 30 9.56 -17.50 -5.62
N ILE A 31 10.14 -16.30 -5.58
CA ILE A 31 11.23 -15.97 -4.67
C ILE A 31 10.78 -14.84 -3.76
N SER A 32 10.95 -15.00 -2.45
CA SER A 32 10.61 -14.00 -1.46
C SER A 32 11.68 -13.84 -0.39
N ARG A 33 11.94 -12.61 -0.02
CA ARG A 33 12.83 -12.28 1.11
C ARG A 33 12.18 -12.47 2.49
N ASP A 34 10.85 -12.66 2.52
CA ASP A 34 10.06 -12.95 3.72
C ASP A 34 9.72 -14.44 3.86
N ASP A 35 8.85 -14.76 4.79
CA ASP A 35 8.44 -16.13 5.10
C ASP A 35 7.45 -16.74 4.07
N GLY A 36 7.08 -15.99 3.04
CA GLY A 36 6.23 -16.44 1.94
C GLY A 36 4.78 -16.73 2.34
N ARG A 37 4.31 -16.34 3.52
CA ARG A 37 2.90 -16.48 3.89
C ARG A 37 2.00 -15.64 2.99
N ASN A 38 0.86 -16.21 2.60
CA ASN A 38 -0.18 -15.49 1.90
C ASN A 38 -1.11 -14.79 2.89
N TYR A 39 -1.27 -13.49 2.73
CA TYR A 39 -2.16 -12.65 3.54
C TYR A 39 -2.68 -11.47 2.71
N SER A 40 -3.72 -10.83 3.20
CA SER A 40 -4.22 -9.59 2.62
C SER A 40 -3.54 -8.39 3.29
N LYS A 41 -2.58 -7.75 2.62
CA LYS A 41 -1.84 -6.58 3.14
C LYS A 41 -2.76 -5.48 3.71
N PRO A 42 -3.90 -5.12 3.08
CA PRO A 42 -4.86 -4.18 3.67
C PRO A 42 -5.43 -4.59 5.04
N MET A 43 -5.35 -5.86 5.42
CA MET A 43 -5.87 -6.32 6.71
C MET A 43 -4.93 -6.04 7.89
N LEU A 44 -3.68 -5.65 7.64
CA LEU A 44 -2.72 -5.34 8.70
C LEU A 44 -3.18 -4.18 9.58
N SER A 45 -3.86 -3.18 9.01
CA SER A 45 -4.43 -2.03 9.73
C SER A 45 -5.87 -2.25 10.25
N THR A 46 -6.25 -3.51 10.48
CA THR A 46 -7.51 -3.91 11.12
C THR A 46 -7.31 -4.99 12.19
N GLY A 47 -6.08 -5.33 12.47
CA GLY A 47 -5.72 -6.45 13.32
C GLY A 47 -5.97 -6.17 14.80
N TYR A 48 -5.72 -4.96 15.26
CA TYR A 48 -5.93 -4.56 16.66
C TYR A 48 -7.41 -4.55 17.03
N THR A 49 -8.26 -3.92 16.22
CA THR A 49 -9.73 -3.95 16.39
C THR A 49 -10.28 -5.38 16.48
N LYS A 50 -9.68 -6.31 15.71
CA LYS A 50 -10.13 -7.71 15.65
C LYS A 50 -9.41 -8.63 16.64
N GLY A 51 -8.46 -8.10 17.44
CA GLY A 51 -7.64 -8.87 18.34
C GLY A 51 -6.82 -9.98 17.65
N LYS A 52 -6.41 -9.78 16.39
CA LYS A 52 -5.70 -10.79 15.60
C LYS A 52 -4.19 -10.63 15.66
N THR A 53 -3.51 -11.75 15.89
CA THR A 53 -2.05 -11.83 15.72
C THR A 53 -1.66 -11.92 14.25
N ALA A 54 -0.36 -11.73 13.96
CA ALA A 54 0.16 -11.92 12.60
C ALA A 54 -0.16 -13.32 12.04
N ASP A 55 -0.04 -14.36 12.87
CA ASP A 55 -0.35 -15.73 12.45
C ASP A 55 -1.84 -15.91 12.11
N GLN A 56 -2.74 -15.21 12.80
CA GLN A 56 -4.17 -15.25 12.53
C GLN A 56 -4.58 -14.36 11.33
N LEU A 57 -3.74 -13.44 10.90
CA LEU A 57 -3.92 -12.66 9.67
C LEU A 57 -3.38 -13.41 8.45
N ALA A 58 -2.46 -14.35 8.63
CA ALA A 58 -2.01 -15.24 7.58
C ALA A 58 -3.16 -16.19 7.18
N MET A 59 -3.37 -16.29 5.87
CA MET A 59 -4.42 -17.17 5.30
C MET A 59 -3.86 -18.54 4.92
N GLN A 60 -2.60 -18.58 4.45
CA GLN A 60 -1.92 -19.80 4.03
C GLN A 60 -0.41 -19.67 4.28
N SER A 61 0.23 -20.78 4.63
CA SER A 61 1.69 -20.87 4.69
C SER A 61 2.32 -20.91 3.28
N ALA A 62 3.63 -20.69 3.19
CA ALA A 62 4.38 -20.86 1.94
C ALA A 62 4.25 -22.31 1.39
N ALA A 63 4.26 -23.32 2.27
CA ALA A 63 4.08 -24.72 1.89
C ALA A 63 2.71 -24.98 1.27
N GLN A 64 1.63 -24.47 1.88
CA GLN A 64 0.28 -24.57 1.33
C GLN A 64 0.16 -23.83 -0.02
N MET A 65 0.81 -22.67 -0.16
CA MET A 65 0.85 -21.94 -1.43
C MET A 65 1.66 -22.69 -2.49
N SER A 66 2.77 -23.33 -2.11
CA SER A 66 3.58 -24.16 -3.01
C SER A 66 2.75 -25.34 -3.57
N GLU A 67 2.01 -26.05 -2.70
CA GLU A 67 1.12 -27.13 -3.11
C GLU A 67 -0.01 -26.63 -4.01
N GLN A 68 -0.71 -25.57 -3.59
CA GLN A 68 -1.85 -25.00 -4.35
C GLN A 68 -1.43 -24.53 -5.75
N LEU A 69 -0.25 -23.91 -5.85
CA LEU A 69 0.26 -23.34 -7.10
C LEU A 69 1.09 -24.33 -7.90
N LYS A 70 1.40 -25.52 -7.36
CA LYS A 70 2.39 -26.44 -7.92
C LYS A 70 3.68 -25.69 -8.28
N ALA A 71 4.19 -24.91 -7.34
CA ALA A 71 5.31 -24.00 -7.56
C ALA A 71 6.44 -24.25 -6.56
N GLU A 72 7.67 -24.05 -6.97
CA GLU A 72 8.78 -23.89 -6.05
C GLU A 72 8.69 -22.48 -5.42
N ILE A 73 8.60 -22.40 -4.08
CA ILE A 73 8.59 -21.13 -3.36
C ILE A 73 9.84 -21.07 -2.48
N ARG A 74 10.74 -20.14 -2.78
CA ARG A 74 11.94 -19.87 -2.00
C ARG A 74 11.66 -18.73 -1.05
N THR A 75 11.60 -19.03 0.23
CA THR A 75 11.39 -18.06 1.31
C THR A 75 12.72 -17.63 1.91
N PHE A 76 12.77 -16.45 2.54
CA PHE A 76 13.98 -15.85 3.12
C PHE A 76 15.14 -15.79 2.13
N ALA A 77 14.83 -15.71 0.83
CA ALA A 77 15.76 -15.72 -0.28
C ALA A 77 15.77 -14.36 -0.98
N SER A 78 16.93 -13.74 -1.12
CA SER A 78 17.08 -12.44 -1.75
C SER A 78 17.65 -12.59 -3.15
N VAL A 79 17.01 -11.95 -4.13
CA VAL A 79 17.58 -11.82 -5.47
C VAL A 79 18.64 -10.74 -5.44
N GLU A 80 19.86 -11.12 -5.78
CA GLU A 80 21.06 -10.29 -5.75
C GLU A 80 21.29 -9.57 -7.07
N ALA A 81 21.02 -10.26 -8.19
CA ALA A 81 21.24 -9.74 -9.54
C ALA A 81 20.29 -10.37 -10.56
N ILE A 82 20.03 -9.62 -11.63
CA ILE A 82 19.33 -10.09 -12.83
C ILE A 82 20.28 -9.90 -14.02
N ASP A 83 20.60 -10.98 -14.72
CA ASP A 83 21.27 -10.91 -16.03
C ASP A 83 20.21 -11.02 -17.13
N THR A 84 19.93 -9.90 -17.78
CA THR A 84 18.88 -9.80 -18.81
C THR A 84 19.28 -10.47 -20.13
N GLN A 85 20.60 -10.66 -20.39
CA GLN A 85 21.10 -11.30 -21.60
C GLN A 85 21.13 -12.82 -21.45
N ALA A 86 21.66 -13.31 -20.30
CA ALA A 86 21.68 -14.73 -19.98
C ALA A 86 20.32 -15.26 -19.54
N LYS A 87 19.34 -14.38 -19.30
CA LYS A 87 18.03 -14.69 -18.70
C LYS A 87 18.14 -15.47 -17.39
N THR A 88 18.91 -14.93 -16.46
CA THR A 88 19.12 -15.55 -15.15
C THR A 88 18.88 -14.56 -14.01
N VAL A 89 18.51 -15.10 -12.84
CA VAL A 89 18.53 -14.39 -11.58
C VAL A 89 19.48 -15.12 -10.62
N THR A 90 20.27 -14.34 -9.86
CA THR A 90 21.12 -14.88 -8.80
C THR A 90 20.41 -14.76 -7.47
N VAL A 91 20.30 -15.86 -6.74
CA VAL A 91 19.60 -15.95 -5.45
C VAL A 91 20.47 -16.72 -4.48
N ASP A 92 20.93 -16.10 -3.42
CA ASP A 92 21.82 -16.70 -2.42
C ASP A 92 23.03 -17.41 -3.08
N GLY A 93 23.64 -16.76 -4.08
CA GLY A 93 24.75 -17.28 -4.86
C GLY A 93 24.38 -18.37 -5.89
N GLN A 94 23.13 -18.78 -6.00
CA GLN A 94 22.64 -19.76 -6.98
C GLN A 94 22.04 -19.08 -8.20
N VAL A 95 22.32 -19.59 -9.38
CA VAL A 95 21.78 -19.09 -10.65
C VAL A 95 20.50 -19.84 -11.03
N ILE A 96 19.41 -19.12 -11.27
CA ILE A 96 18.15 -19.65 -11.76
C ILE A 96 17.87 -19.08 -13.14
N VAL A 97 17.69 -19.96 -14.13
CA VAL A 97 17.32 -19.58 -15.50
C VAL A 97 15.82 -19.38 -15.61
N TYR A 98 15.39 -18.28 -16.24
CA TYR A 98 13.97 -18.01 -16.51
C TYR A 98 13.64 -17.98 -18.00
N GLU A 99 12.41 -18.33 -18.34
CA GLU A 99 11.81 -18.05 -19.64
C GLU A 99 11.21 -16.64 -19.65
N GLN A 100 10.47 -16.33 -18.60
CA GLN A 100 9.87 -15.03 -18.32
C GLN A 100 10.09 -14.67 -16.85
N LEU A 101 10.34 -13.41 -16.59
CA LEU A 101 10.59 -12.87 -15.24
C LEU A 101 9.56 -11.81 -14.88
N VAL A 102 9.01 -11.88 -13.68
CA VAL A 102 8.08 -10.87 -13.17
C VAL A 102 8.60 -10.25 -11.88
N LEU A 103 8.73 -8.95 -11.88
CA LEU A 103 9.11 -8.13 -10.75
C LEU A 103 7.84 -7.70 -10.00
N ALA A 104 7.51 -8.37 -8.89
CA ALA A 104 6.41 -8.05 -7.98
C ALA A 104 6.97 -7.55 -6.64
N LEU A 105 7.96 -6.65 -6.72
CA LEU A 105 8.84 -6.27 -5.61
C LEU A 105 8.13 -5.48 -4.51
N GLY A 106 6.99 -4.83 -4.82
CA GLY A 106 6.28 -3.98 -3.89
C GLY A 106 7.00 -2.65 -3.63
N ALA A 107 6.81 -2.10 -2.44
CA ALA A 107 7.37 -0.82 -2.00
C ALA A 107 7.93 -0.94 -0.59
N ASP A 108 8.83 -0.04 -0.22
CA ASP A 108 9.37 0.10 1.13
C ASP A 108 8.76 1.32 1.84
N PRO A 109 8.56 1.27 3.17
CA PRO A 109 8.21 2.45 3.94
C PRO A 109 9.28 3.53 3.80
N PHE A 110 8.84 4.76 3.57
CA PHE A 110 9.75 5.88 3.64
C PHE A 110 10.20 6.09 5.10
N GLN A 111 11.49 6.21 5.30
CA GLN A 111 12.06 6.53 6.61
C GLN A 111 12.58 7.96 6.58
N PRO A 112 12.01 8.88 7.38
CA PRO A 112 12.53 10.22 7.50
C PRO A 112 13.89 10.19 8.21
N PRO A 113 14.77 11.12 7.93
CA PRO A 113 16.01 11.28 8.69
C PRO A 113 15.68 11.87 10.08
N LEU A 114 15.34 11.02 11.04
CA LEU A 114 15.08 11.41 12.42
C LEU A 114 16.40 11.41 13.22
N ALA A 115 16.55 12.39 14.10
CA ALA A 115 17.61 12.39 15.09
C ALA A 115 17.18 11.68 16.39
N GLY A 116 18.13 11.42 17.31
CA GLY A 116 17.89 10.88 18.64
C GLY A 116 18.34 9.43 18.80
N ASP A 117 18.29 8.96 20.04
CA ASP A 117 18.71 7.62 20.48
C ASP A 117 17.54 6.64 20.67
N GLY A 118 16.30 7.09 20.41
CA GLY A 118 15.07 6.30 20.52
C GLY A 118 14.59 5.70 19.19
N LEU A 119 15.43 5.69 18.14
CA LEU A 119 15.03 5.24 16.79
C LEU A 119 14.73 3.74 16.73
N ASP A 120 15.25 2.95 17.66
CA ASP A 120 14.91 1.52 17.82
C ASP A 120 13.46 1.28 18.28
N GLN A 121 12.78 2.33 18.76
CA GLN A 121 11.35 2.32 19.10
C GLN A 121 10.44 2.89 18.00
N VAL A 122 11.01 3.23 16.83
CA VAL A 122 10.26 3.70 15.66
C VAL A 122 10.05 2.54 14.70
N TYR A 123 8.81 2.09 14.61
CA TYR A 123 8.40 0.95 13.78
C TYR A 123 7.70 1.41 12.51
N THR A 124 7.80 0.59 11.49
CA THR A 124 6.96 0.65 10.29
C THR A 124 6.24 -0.67 10.13
N VAL A 125 5.05 -0.69 9.54
CA VAL A 125 4.33 -1.93 9.24
C VAL A 125 3.97 -1.95 7.77
N ASN A 126 4.72 -2.72 7.00
CA ASN A 126 4.57 -2.86 5.56
C ASN A 126 4.21 -4.30 5.13
N ASP A 127 4.57 -5.26 5.96
CA ASP A 127 4.27 -6.68 5.74
C ASP A 127 3.86 -7.37 7.06
N LEU A 128 3.61 -8.67 6.97
CA LEU A 128 3.14 -9.46 8.10
C LEU A 128 4.20 -9.65 9.19
N MET A 129 5.48 -9.70 8.80
CA MET A 129 6.59 -9.82 9.74
C MET A 129 6.82 -8.50 10.49
N ASP A 130 6.69 -7.37 9.81
CA ASP A 130 6.70 -6.05 10.45
C ASP A 130 5.54 -5.89 11.43
N TYR A 131 4.33 -6.34 11.03
CA TYR A 131 3.17 -6.34 11.92
C TYR A 131 3.42 -7.17 13.18
N ALA A 132 4.01 -8.38 13.04
CA ALA A 132 4.36 -9.22 14.19
C ALA A 132 5.35 -8.52 15.13
N LYS A 133 6.39 -7.89 14.59
CA LYS A 133 7.39 -7.13 15.37
C LYS A 133 6.74 -5.96 16.12
N PHE A 134 5.92 -5.18 15.41
CA PHE A 134 5.22 -4.05 16.02
C PHE A 134 4.25 -4.51 17.10
N GLN A 135 3.47 -5.58 16.84
CA GLN A 135 2.53 -6.14 17.81
C GLN A 135 3.25 -6.63 19.08
N GLN A 136 4.39 -7.31 18.92
CA GLN A 136 5.22 -7.75 20.05
C GLN A 136 5.76 -6.56 20.83
N ALA A 137 6.27 -5.53 20.16
CA ALA A 137 6.83 -4.34 20.79
C ALA A 137 5.76 -3.49 21.49
N ALA A 138 4.53 -3.46 20.98
CA ALA A 138 3.40 -2.75 21.56
C ALA A 138 2.72 -3.50 22.73
N ALA A 139 3.06 -4.78 22.96
CA ALA A 139 2.47 -5.56 24.03
C ALA A 139 2.75 -4.95 25.41
N GLY A 140 1.69 -4.73 26.19
CA GLY A 140 1.77 -4.10 27.53
C GLY A 140 1.91 -2.58 27.52
N LYS A 141 2.11 -1.95 26.36
CA LYS A 141 2.17 -0.50 26.17
C LYS A 141 0.76 0.09 26.01
N LYS A 142 0.63 1.40 26.19
CA LYS A 142 -0.67 2.09 26.14
C LYS A 142 -0.70 3.28 25.20
N ASN A 143 0.42 4.00 25.05
CA ASN A 143 0.49 5.27 24.33
C ASN A 143 1.28 5.10 23.05
N VAL A 144 0.64 5.24 21.91
CA VAL A 144 1.27 5.11 20.58
C VAL A 144 1.32 6.46 19.90
N ILE A 145 2.51 6.85 19.45
CA ILE A 145 2.71 8.00 18.57
C ILE A 145 2.64 7.50 17.13
N VAL A 146 1.73 8.04 16.33
CA VAL A 146 1.62 7.75 14.88
C VAL A 146 2.16 8.93 14.09
N ILE A 147 3.18 8.70 13.27
CA ILE A 147 3.74 9.74 12.38
C ILE A 147 3.13 9.58 11.00
N GLY A 148 2.42 10.63 10.54
CA GLY A 148 1.75 10.69 9.24
C GLY A 148 0.24 10.47 9.33
N GLY A 149 -0.52 11.47 8.87
CA GLY A 149 -1.99 11.46 8.79
C GLY A 149 -2.52 11.06 7.39
N GLY A 150 -1.72 10.31 6.62
CA GLY A 150 -2.13 9.71 5.36
C GLY A 150 -3.05 8.50 5.54
N LEU A 151 -3.29 7.75 4.45
CA LEU A 151 -4.19 6.59 4.42
C LEU A 151 -3.87 5.58 5.53
N ILE A 152 -2.62 5.11 5.57
CA ILE A 152 -2.19 4.06 6.52
C ILE A 152 -2.18 4.59 7.95
N GLY A 153 -1.73 5.84 8.17
CA GLY A 153 -1.71 6.44 9.51
C GLY A 153 -3.09 6.60 10.11
N CYS A 154 -4.08 7.05 9.33
CA CYS A 154 -5.47 7.16 9.77
C CYS A 154 -6.11 5.79 10.05
N GLU A 155 -5.82 4.79 9.22
CA GLU A 155 -6.30 3.42 9.45
C GLU A 155 -5.72 2.84 10.75
N TYR A 156 -4.40 2.99 10.98
CA TYR A 156 -3.79 2.55 12.23
C TYR A 156 -4.24 3.37 13.44
N ALA A 157 -4.44 4.68 13.29
CA ALA A 157 -4.99 5.49 14.38
C ALA A 157 -6.37 4.97 14.82
N ASN A 158 -7.26 4.66 13.86
CA ASN A 158 -8.55 4.05 14.15
C ASN A 158 -8.40 2.63 14.76
N ASP A 159 -7.55 1.79 14.18
CA ASP A 159 -7.39 0.38 14.58
C ASP A 159 -6.78 0.26 15.98
N LEU A 160 -5.73 1.02 16.26
CA LEU A 160 -5.06 1.05 17.56
C LEU A 160 -5.97 1.60 18.67
N THR A 161 -6.71 2.70 18.40
CA THR A 161 -7.65 3.26 19.36
C THR A 161 -8.75 2.27 19.70
N ASN A 162 -9.32 1.58 18.72
CA ASN A 162 -10.27 0.49 18.95
C ASN A 162 -9.63 -0.70 19.70
N GLY A 163 -8.33 -0.92 19.52
CA GLY A 163 -7.54 -1.92 20.24
C GLY A 163 -7.18 -1.52 21.67
N GLY A 164 -7.62 -0.35 22.14
CA GLY A 164 -7.44 0.11 23.52
C GLY A 164 -6.18 0.95 23.75
N TYR A 165 -5.50 1.40 22.69
CA TYR A 165 -4.35 2.31 22.80
C TYR A 165 -4.80 3.77 22.79
N ALA A 166 -4.10 4.62 23.56
CA ALA A 166 -4.17 6.07 23.43
C ALA A 166 -3.24 6.49 22.26
N VAL A 167 -3.81 7.12 21.24
CA VAL A 167 -3.09 7.46 20.01
C VAL A 167 -2.88 8.97 19.89
N GLN A 168 -1.64 9.38 19.60
CA GLN A 168 -1.28 10.74 19.21
C GLN A 168 -0.77 10.71 17.77
N LEU A 169 -1.44 11.41 16.85
CA LEU A 169 -1.11 11.44 15.44
C LEU A 169 -0.52 12.79 15.04
N ILE A 170 0.64 12.77 14.39
CA ILE A 170 1.36 13.97 13.91
C ILE A 170 1.22 14.05 12.39
N GLU A 171 0.78 15.21 11.87
CA GLU A 171 0.62 15.44 10.43
C GLU A 171 0.98 16.88 10.06
N PRO A 172 2.00 17.08 9.19
CA PRO A 172 2.51 18.42 8.87
C PRO A 172 1.55 19.28 8.04
N VAL A 173 0.63 18.68 7.27
CA VAL A 173 -0.27 19.44 6.36
C VAL A 173 -1.48 20.05 7.07
N GLY A 174 -1.67 19.80 8.37
CA GLY A 174 -2.76 20.43 9.13
C GLY A 174 -4.14 19.77 8.99
N ARG A 175 -4.24 18.62 8.34
CA ARG A 175 -5.46 17.82 8.21
C ARG A 175 -5.14 16.37 7.87
N VAL A 176 -6.06 15.46 8.16
CA VAL A 176 -5.92 14.04 7.81
C VAL A 176 -6.20 13.79 6.33
N LEU A 177 -5.60 12.72 5.77
CA LEU A 177 -5.76 12.29 4.37
C LEU A 177 -5.53 13.41 3.34
N PRO A 178 -4.51 14.29 3.51
CA PRO A 178 -4.40 15.52 2.73
C PRO A 178 -4.21 15.29 1.23
N ALA A 179 -3.62 14.15 0.85
CA ALA A 179 -3.39 13.78 -0.55
C ALA A 179 -4.61 13.13 -1.22
N LEU A 180 -5.64 12.74 -0.45
CA LEU A 180 -6.79 12.00 -0.97
C LEU A 180 -8.09 12.81 -0.90
N LEU A 181 -8.26 13.63 0.13
CA LEU A 181 -9.53 14.28 0.43
C LEU A 181 -9.48 15.80 0.30
N PRO A 182 -10.58 16.43 -0.18
CA PRO A 182 -10.75 17.86 -0.03
C PRO A 182 -10.90 18.24 1.47
N PRO A 183 -10.65 19.52 1.82
CA PRO A 183 -10.64 19.96 3.23
C PRO A 183 -11.88 19.56 4.02
N VAL A 184 -13.08 19.71 3.47
CA VAL A 184 -14.34 19.39 4.15
C VAL A 184 -14.48 17.90 4.48
N ALA A 185 -14.13 17.01 3.56
CA ALA A 185 -14.18 15.57 3.80
C ALA A 185 -13.05 15.12 4.76
N SER A 186 -11.87 15.74 4.65
CA SER A 186 -10.77 15.55 5.59
C SER A 186 -11.16 15.95 7.02
N GLN A 187 -11.84 17.10 7.19
CA GLN A 187 -12.32 17.56 8.49
C GLN A 187 -13.34 16.59 9.09
N ALA A 188 -14.24 16.03 8.28
CA ALA A 188 -15.24 15.05 8.74
C ALA A 188 -14.56 13.79 9.31
N VAL A 189 -13.52 13.28 8.63
CA VAL A 189 -12.74 12.13 9.13
C VAL A 189 -11.94 12.50 10.38
N GLY A 190 -11.32 13.68 10.41
CA GLY A 190 -10.59 14.20 11.56
C GLY A 190 -11.47 14.29 12.80
N ASN A 191 -12.65 14.93 12.69
CA ASN A 191 -13.62 15.04 13.77
C ASN A 191 -14.05 13.66 14.31
N ALA A 192 -14.27 12.70 13.43
CA ALA A 192 -14.67 11.35 13.84
C ALA A 192 -13.53 10.62 14.59
N LEU A 193 -12.30 10.73 14.12
CA LEU A 193 -11.13 10.15 14.80
C LEU A 193 -10.86 10.84 16.15
N GLU A 194 -11.00 12.16 16.22
CA GLU A 194 -10.88 12.91 17.47
C GLU A 194 -11.98 12.50 18.47
N GLY A 195 -13.22 12.36 17.99
CA GLY A 195 -14.33 11.83 18.78
C GLY A 195 -14.12 10.39 19.26
N LEU A 196 -13.32 9.60 18.56
CA LEU A 196 -12.88 8.26 18.97
C LEU A 196 -11.81 8.32 20.07
N GLY A 197 -11.09 9.45 20.23
CA GLY A 197 -10.06 9.67 21.24
C GLY A 197 -8.65 9.86 20.66
N VAL A 198 -8.49 9.93 19.34
CA VAL A 198 -7.19 10.26 18.72
C VAL A 198 -6.85 11.73 18.99
N LYS A 199 -5.65 11.99 19.49
CA LYS A 199 -5.12 13.35 19.66
C LYS A 199 -4.30 13.72 18.43
N PHE A 200 -4.55 14.90 17.87
CA PHE A 200 -3.83 15.39 16.69
C PHE A 200 -2.80 16.45 17.04
N HIS A 201 -1.67 16.41 16.34
CA HIS A 201 -0.63 17.44 16.30
C HIS A 201 -0.45 17.83 14.84
N PHE A 202 -1.22 18.85 14.42
CA PHE A 202 -1.24 19.34 13.04
C PHE A 202 -0.25 20.47 12.80
N GLY A 203 0.23 20.60 11.54
CA GLY A 203 1.14 21.66 11.13
C GLY A 203 2.59 21.46 11.59
N VAL A 204 2.90 20.31 12.17
CA VAL A 204 4.21 19.99 12.72
C VAL A 204 4.69 18.62 12.23
N SER A 205 6.01 18.44 12.18
CA SER A 205 6.66 17.16 11.85
C SER A 205 7.56 16.71 12.99
N VAL A 206 7.85 15.41 13.09
CA VAL A 206 8.81 14.88 14.04
C VAL A 206 10.22 15.14 13.52
N GLN A 207 11.09 15.69 14.37
CA GLN A 207 12.50 15.97 14.10
C GLN A 207 13.43 14.96 14.75
N ALA A 208 13.06 14.52 15.97
CA ALA A 208 13.87 13.58 16.74
C ALA A 208 13.00 12.69 17.62
N VAL A 209 13.52 11.51 17.92
CA VAL A 209 12.92 10.59 18.90
C VAL A 209 14.01 10.17 19.87
N TYR A 210 13.79 10.43 21.14
CA TYR A 210 14.70 10.08 22.24
C TYR A 210 14.07 9.04 23.15
N LYS A 211 14.90 8.24 23.79
CA LYS A 211 14.47 7.36 24.88
C LYS A 211 14.03 8.19 26.09
N ASP A 212 12.94 7.78 26.72
CA ASP A 212 12.38 8.42 27.90
C ASP A 212 11.86 7.33 28.85
N GLY A 213 12.73 6.91 29.78
CA GLY A 213 12.47 5.74 30.60
C GLY A 213 12.25 4.48 29.77
N GLU A 214 11.08 3.85 29.92
CA GLU A 214 10.66 2.69 29.11
C GLU A 214 9.91 3.09 27.83
N GLY A 215 9.70 4.39 27.61
CA GLY A 215 9.02 4.95 26.45
C GLY A 215 9.93 5.81 25.59
N VAL A 216 9.28 6.76 24.88
CA VAL A 216 9.92 7.69 23.97
C VAL A 216 9.39 9.10 24.14
N ARG A 217 10.25 10.07 23.85
CA ARG A 217 9.94 11.48 23.72
C ARG A 217 10.23 11.91 22.28
N ALA A 218 9.21 12.34 21.57
CA ALA A 218 9.35 12.88 20.22
C ALA A 218 9.40 14.41 20.28
N VAL A 219 10.40 15.00 19.61
CA VAL A 219 10.57 16.45 19.46
C VAL A 219 9.99 16.85 18.13
N LEU A 220 9.09 17.83 18.13
CA LEU A 220 8.39 18.33 16.95
C LEU A 220 9.10 19.56 16.34
N SER A 221 8.75 19.90 15.11
CA SER A 221 9.38 20.99 14.35
C SER A 221 9.17 22.40 14.93
N ASP A 222 8.18 22.58 15.80
CA ASP A 222 7.91 23.82 16.55
C ASP A 222 8.62 23.87 17.90
N GLY A 223 9.42 22.84 18.22
CA GLY A 223 10.12 22.70 19.50
C GLY A 223 9.29 22.09 20.62
N SER A 224 8.03 21.79 20.41
CA SER A 224 7.21 21.08 21.39
C SER A 224 7.62 19.61 21.48
N GLU A 225 7.26 18.97 22.59
CA GLU A 225 7.59 17.58 22.88
C GLU A 225 6.32 16.79 23.20
N ILE A 226 6.28 15.56 22.74
CA ILE A 226 5.21 14.61 23.06
C ILE A 226 5.82 13.30 23.56
N HIS A 227 5.12 12.66 24.48
CA HIS A 227 5.56 11.41 25.12
C HIS A 227 4.65 10.26 24.70
N GLY A 228 5.25 9.10 24.52
CA GLY A 228 4.56 7.85 24.20
C GLY A 228 5.39 6.64 24.61
N ASP A 229 4.85 5.47 24.40
CA ASP A 229 5.55 4.22 24.71
C ASP A 229 6.26 3.64 23.49
N ILE A 230 5.78 3.97 22.29
CA ILE A 230 6.26 3.43 21.02
C ILE A 230 5.81 4.34 19.85
N VAL A 231 6.54 4.30 18.75
CA VAL A 231 6.23 5.08 17.56
C VAL A 231 5.91 4.17 16.37
N LEU A 232 4.81 4.47 15.66
CA LEU A 232 4.49 3.90 14.37
C LEU A 232 4.65 4.96 13.28
N SER A 233 5.60 4.77 12.36
CA SER A 233 5.79 5.66 11.21
C SER A 233 4.99 5.17 10.01
N ALA A 234 4.11 6.04 9.49
CA ALA A 234 3.19 5.78 8.37
C ALA A 234 3.21 6.92 7.33
N ILE A 235 4.40 7.43 7.00
CA ILE A 235 4.62 8.63 6.16
C ILE A 235 4.72 8.34 4.66
N GLY A 236 4.31 7.16 4.22
CA GLY A 236 4.23 6.77 2.82
C GLY A 236 5.19 5.66 2.42
N LEU A 237 5.08 5.27 1.16
CA LEU A 237 5.81 4.16 0.56
C LEU A 237 6.61 4.65 -0.65
N ARG A 238 7.74 4.00 -0.92
CA ARG A 238 8.54 4.18 -2.13
C ARG A 238 8.62 2.87 -2.89
N PRO A 239 8.30 2.82 -4.19
CA PRO A 239 8.49 1.65 -5.03
C PRO A 239 9.90 1.09 -4.94
N ARG A 240 10.03 -0.24 -4.86
CA ARG A 240 11.34 -0.92 -4.92
C ARG A 240 11.79 -1.00 -6.36
N ILE A 241 12.79 -0.20 -6.72
CA ILE A 241 13.30 -0.09 -8.08
C ILE A 241 14.78 -0.46 -8.21
N SER A 242 15.51 -0.63 -7.11
CA SER A 242 16.98 -0.80 -7.12
C SER A 242 17.41 -2.00 -7.95
N LEU A 243 16.84 -3.19 -7.72
CA LEU A 243 17.15 -4.40 -8.46
C LEU A 243 16.91 -4.24 -9.99
N ALA A 244 15.81 -3.59 -10.36
CA ALA A 244 15.50 -3.32 -11.77
C ALA A 244 16.49 -2.33 -12.39
N LYS A 245 16.84 -1.27 -11.66
CA LYS A 245 17.81 -0.26 -12.07
C LYS A 245 19.20 -0.86 -12.28
N GLU A 246 19.65 -1.71 -11.36
CA GLU A 246 20.94 -2.41 -11.43
C GLU A 246 21.00 -3.39 -12.59
N ALA A 247 19.85 -3.98 -12.98
CA ALA A 247 19.69 -4.82 -14.16
C ALA A 247 19.57 -4.03 -15.48
N GLY A 248 19.67 -2.70 -15.45
CA GLY A 248 19.58 -1.84 -16.64
C GLY A 248 18.16 -1.62 -17.19
N LEU A 249 17.12 -1.90 -16.39
CA LEU A 249 15.74 -1.57 -16.77
C LEU A 249 15.48 -0.07 -16.59
N VAL A 250 14.57 0.48 -17.41
CA VAL A 250 14.14 1.87 -17.26
C VAL A 250 13.29 2.02 -16.00
N VAL A 251 13.70 2.94 -15.13
CA VAL A 251 13.00 3.26 -13.89
C VAL A 251 12.78 4.77 -13.76
N ASN A 252 11.70 5.18 -13.12
CA ASN A 252 11.40 6.56 -12.75
C ASN A 252 10.90 6.55 -11.29
N ARG A 253 9.66 6.91 -11.00
CA ARG A 253 9.05 6.72 -9.68
C ARG A 253 8.79 5.24 -9.36
N GLY A 254 8.62 4.43 -10.38
CA GLY A 254 8.50 2.98 -10.36
C GLY A 254 9.35 2.34 -11.46
N ILE A 255 9.21 1.03 -11.65
CA ILE A 255 9.73 0.31 -12.81
C ILE A 255 8.82 0.63 -13.98
N VAL A 256 9.34 1.31 -15.00
CA VAL A 256 8.54 1.76 -16.16
C VAL A 256 8.10 0.55 -16.97
N VAL A 257 6.80 0.44 -17.20
CA VAL A 257 6.18 -0.60 -18.02
C VAL A 257 5.13 -0.01 -18.94
N ASP A 258 4.91 -0.68 -20.06
CA ASP A 258 3.80 -0.37 -20.97
C ASP A 258 2.44 -0.92 -20.48
N LYS A 259 1.38 -0.77 -21.25
CA LYS A 259 0.05 -1.30 -20.93
C LYS A 259 -0.01 -2.83 -20.87
N THR A 260 0.97 -3.54 -21.39
CA THR A 260 1.06 -5.01 -21.28
C THR A 260 1.85 -5.45 -20.03
N LEU A 261 2.30 -4.48 -19.24
CA LEU A 261 3.20 -4.63 -18.08
C LEU A 261 4.61 -5.10 -18.45
N ALA A 262 5.00 -4.97 -19.73
CA ALA A 262 6.35 -5.27 -20.18
C ALA A 262 7.30 -4.11 -19.83
N THR A 263 8.49 -4.45 -19.34
CA THR A 263 9.57 -3.49 -19.07
C THR A 263 10.33 -3.14 -20.35
N SER A 264 11.38 -2.33 -20.22
CA SER A 264 12.30 -2.02 -21.31
C SER A 264 13.14 -3.21 -21.81
N GLN A 265 13.10 -4.34 -21.13
CA GLN A 265 13.81 -5.56 -21.50
C GLN A 265 12.81 -6.67 -21.84
N ALA A 266 13.10 -7.41 -22.92
CA ALA A 266 12.25 -8.51 -23.37
C ALA A 266 12.11 -9.59 -22.29
N ASP A 267 10.91 -10.17 -22.18
CA ASP A 267 10.55 -11.23 -21.25
C ASP A 267 10.69 -10.87 -19.76
N ILE A 268 10.79 -9.56 -19.45
CA ILE A 268 10.78 -9.04 -18.08
C ILE A 268 9.58 -8.08 -17.91
N TYR A 269 8.79 -8.34 -16.88
CA TYR A 269 7.55 -7.63 -16.57
C TYR A 269 7.59 -7.10 -15.14
N ALA A 270 6.77 -6.09 -14.84
CA ALA A 270 6.58 -5.63 -13.46
C ALA A 270 5.12 -5.34 -13.17
N LEU A 271 4.67 -5.60 -11.93
CA LEU A 271 3.33 -5.26 -11.49
C LEU A 271 3.25 -4.97 -9.99
N GLY A 272 2.17 -4.33 -9.57
CA GLY A 272 1.92 -3.92 -8.18
C GLY A 272 2.65 -2.64 -7.82
N ASP A 273 2.93 -2.45 -6.52
CA ASP A 273 3.41 -1.17 -5.97
C ASP A 273 4.77 -0.72 -6.54
N CYS A 274 5.56 -1.64 -7.14
CA CYS A 274 6.84 -1.30 -7.78
C CYS A 274 6.72 -0.83 -9.23
N ALA A 275 5.57 -1.05 -9.89
CA ALA A 275 5.39 -0.73 -11.31
C ALA A 275 4.88 0.69 -11.53
N GLU A 276 5.39 1.32 -12.59
CA GLU A 276 4.89 2.59 -13.14
C GLU A 276 4.33 2.34 -14.54
N VAL A 277 3.00 2.35 -14.64
CA VAL A 277 2.27 2.06 -15.88
C VAL A 277 1.87 3.37 -16.53
N GLU A 278 2.39 3.68 -17.72
CA GLU A 278 2.08 4.93 -18.43
C GLU A 278 2.18 6.17 -17.52
N GLY A 279 3.22 6.24 -16.68
CA GLY A 279 3.45 7.32 -15.72
C GLY A 279 2.61 7.26 -14.44
N LEU A 280 1.75 6.25 -14.26
CA LEU A 280 0.94 6.06 -13.06
C LEU A 280 1.57 5.04 -12.11
N VAL A 281 1.80 5.44 -10.87
CA VAL A 281 2.12 4.55 -9.75
C VAL A 281 0.88 4.46 -8.87
N LEU A 282 0.24 3.29 -8.86
CA LEU A 282 -1.04 3.07 -8.18
C LEU A 282 -0.91 1.95 -7.12
N PRO A 283 -0.48 2.27 -5.89
CA PRO A 283 -0.27 1.28 -4.82
C PRO A 283 -1.60 0.88 -4.17
N TYR A 284 -2.55 0.43 -4.99
CA TYR A 284 -3.90 0.03 -4.57
C TYR A 284 -4.24 -1.37 -5.06
N VAL A 285 -5.18 -2.01 -4.38
CA VAL A 285 -5.55 -3.41 -4.64
C VAL A 285 -6.20 -3.59 -6.01
N LEU A 286 -7.12 -2.70 -6.43
CA LEU A 286 -7.86 -2.88 -7.67
C LEU A 286 -6.97 -2.80 -8.93
N PRO A 287 -6.06 -1.81 -9.09
CA PRO A 287 -5.09 -1.78 -10.18
C PRO A 287 -4.20 -3.03 -10.21
N LEU A 288 -3.71 -3.46 -9.04
CA LEU A 288 -2.90 -4.67 -8.90
C LEU A 288 -3.65 -5.91 -9.40
N MET A 289 -4.91 -6.09 -9.01
CA MET A 289 -5.74 -7.23 -9.43
C MET A 289 -6.05 -7.21 -10.93
N ALA A 290 -6.27 -6.02 -11.51
CA ALA A 290 -6.44 -5.86 -12.95
C ALA A 290 -5.14 -6.24 -13.68
N GLY A 291 -3.99 -5.75 -13.21
CA GLY A 291 -2.67 -6.08 -13.74
C GLY A 291 -2.38 -7.58 -13.67
N ALA A 292 -2.65 -8.24 -12.54
CA ALA A 292 -2.43 -9.68 -12.38
C ALA A 292 -3.21 -10.51 -13.42
N ARG A 293 -4.48 -10.15 -13.68
CA ARG A 293 -5.30 -10.85 -14.69
C ARG A 293 -4.83 -10.62 -16.12
N ALA A 294 -4.46 -9.38 -16.46
CA ALA A 294 -3.96 -9.05 -17.80
C ALA A 294 -2.60 -9.68 -18.06
N LEU A 295 -1.67 -9.57 -17.09
CA LEU A 295 -0.32 -10.12 -17.21
C LEU A 295 -0.33 -11.65 -17.29
N ALA A 296 -1.22 -12.34 -16.57
CA ALA A 296 -1.36 -13.79 -16.67
C ALA A 296 -1.70 -14.25 -18.11
N LYS A 297 -2.54 -13.51 -18.82
CA LYS A 297 -2.85 -13.78 -20.23
C LYS A 297 -1.65 -13.49 -21.14
N THR A 298 -0.99 -12.34 -20.94
CA THR A 298 0.21 -11.95 -21.70
C THR A 298 1.30 -13.01 -21.57
N LEU A 299 1.62 -13.46 -20.35
CA LEU A 299 2.58 -14.54 -20.07
C LEU A 299 2.15 -15.90 -20.63
N SER A 300 0.88 -16.06 -20.97
CA SER A 300 0.34 -17.29 -21.59
C SER A 300 0.24 -17.20 -23.12
N GLY A 301 0.82 -16.14 -23.74
CA GLY A 301 0.86 -15.95 -25.18
C GLY A 301 -0.29 -15.11 -25.75
N GLN A 302 -1.20 -14.61 -24.92
CA GLN A 302 -2.27 -13.69 -25.33
C GLN A 302 -1.95 -12.27 -24.83
N THR A 303 -1.18 -11.50 -25.60
CA THR A 303 -0.87 -10.11 -25.26
C THR A 303 -2.13 -9.33 -24.90
N THR A 304 -2.21 -8.84 -23.68
CA THR A 304 -3.40 -8.21 -23.13
C THR A 304 -2.99 -6.89 -22.47
N ALA A 305 -3.45 -5.78 -23.03
CA ALA A 305 -3.29 -4.47 -22.42
C ALA A 305 -4.18 -4.33 -21.19
N ILE A 306 -3.67 -3.68 -20.16
CA ILE A 306 -4.48 -3.27 -19.01
C ILE A 306 -5.27 -2.01 -19.35
N SER A 307 -6.44 -1.89 -18.73
CA SER A 307 -7.19 -0.65 -18.63
C SER A 307 -7.55 -0.40 -17.15
N TYR A 308 -7.59 0.84 -16.76
CA TYR A 308 -7.99 1.25 -15.42
C TYR A 308 -9.26 2.10 -15.52
N PRO A 309 -10.46 1.50 -15.37
CA PRO A 309 -11.65 2.30 -15.07
C PRO A 309 -11.41 3.06 -13.77
N VAL A 310 -12.31 3.93 -13.38
CA VAL A 310 -12.20 4.51 -12.04
C VAL A 310 -12.20 3.40 -10.99
N MET A 311 -11.21 3.42 -10.12
CA MET A 311 -11.00 2.41 -9.07
C MET A 311 -10.94 3.11 -7.71
N PRO A 312 -12.09 3.38 -7.07
CA PRO A 312 -12.13 4.14 -5.84
C PRO A 312 -11.34 3.45 -4.72
N VAL A 313 -10.62 4.26 -3.97
CA VAL A 313 -9.88 3.85 -2.78
C VAL A 313 -10.82 3.84 -1.58
N GLN A 314 -10.82 2.77 -0.82
CA GLN A 314 -11.50 2.67 0.46
C GLN A 314 -10.48 2.86 1.57
N VAL A 315 -10.71 3.82 2.47
CA VAL A 315 -9.93 3.99 3.68
C VAL A 315 -10.66 3.29 4.83
N LYS A 316 -9.98 2.40 5.52
CA LYS A 316 -10.55 1.58 6.59
C LYS A 316 -10.53 2.32 7.92
N THR A 317 -11.36 3.35 8.02
CA THR A 317 -11.64 4.10 9.23
C THR A 317 -13.12 3.87 9.61
N PRO A 318 -13.46 2.76 10.29
CA PRO A 318 -14.86 2.42 10.61
C PRO A 318 -15.63 3.52 11.34
N VAL A 319 -14.93 4.36 12.13
CA VAL A 319 -15.57 5.50 12.82
C VAL A 319 -16.13 6.52 11.83
N CYS A 320 -15.54 6.66 10.64
CA CYS A 320 -16.02 7.43 9.52
C CYS A 320 -15.50 6.80 8.23
N ALA A 321 -16.31 5.97 7.60
CA ALA A 321 -15.92 5.29 6.36
C ALA A 321 -15.60 6.31 5.25
N VAL A 322 -14.60 5.99 4.41
CA VAL A 322 -14.20 6.85 3.29
C VAL A 322 -14.14 6.03 2.00
N VAL A 323 -14.72 6.58 0.95
CA VAL A 323 -14.52 6.10 -0.43
C VAL A 323 -14.16 7.30 -1.30
N VAL A 324 -13.03 7.24 -1.98
CA VAL A 324 -12.54 8.34 -2.80
C VAL A 324 -12.06 7.84 -4.16
N ALA A 325 -12.53 8.45 -5.25
CA ALA A 325 -11.84 8.44 -6.54
C ALA A 325 -10.85 9.61 -6.48
N PRO A 326 -9.53 9.34 -6.33
CA PRO A 326 -8.55 10.39 -6.10
C PRO A 326 -8.36 11.26 -7.35
N THR A 327 -7.91 12.49 -7.14
CA THR A 327 -7.41 13.36 -8.21
C THR A 327 -5.96 13.03 -8.54
N PHE A 328 -5.56 13.26 -9.79
CA PHE A 328 -4.17 13.18 -10.23
C PHE A 328 -3.65 14.57 -10.61
N PRO A 329 -2.32 14.81 -10.57
CA PRO A 329 -1.74 16.12 -10.91
C PRO A 329 -2.10 16.64 -12.30
N SER A 330 -2.45 15.76 -13.24
CA SER A 330 -2.89 16.09 -14.59
C SER A 330 -4.37 16.52 -14.69
N MET A 331 -5.15 16.36 -13.62
CA MET A 331 -6.55 16.74 -13.58
C MET A 331 -6.69 18.22 -13.19
N HIS A 332 -7.40 18.99 -14.01
CA HIS A 332 -7.72 20.39 -13.74
C HIS A 332 -9.20 20.51 -13.36
N GLY A 333 -9.50 21.13 -12.24
CA GLY A 333 -10.87 21.28 -11.74
C GLY A 333 -10.90 21.79 -10.31
N GLU A 334 -12.10 21.81 -9.74
CA GLU A 334 -12.34 22.28 -8.39
C GLU A 334 -13.23 21.31 -7.60
N TRP A 335 -12.98 21.23 -6.31
CA TRP A 335 -13.83 20.50 -5.38
C TRP A 335 -15.03 21.34 -4.97
N THR A 336 -16.22 20.77 -5.08
CA THR A 336 -17.48 21.34 -4.56
C THR A 336 -18.11 20.37 -3.57
N VAL A 337 -18.70 20.91 -2.50
CA VAL A 337 -19.52 20.12 -1.57
C VAL A 337 -20.92 20.02 -2.14
N ASP A 338 -21.31 18.81 -2.53
CA ASP A 338 -22.65 18.54 -3.07
C ASP A 338 -23.68 18.33 -1.94
N SER A 339 -23.25 17.64 -0.87
CA SER A 339 -24.06 17.39 0.32
C SER A 339 -23.20 17.19 1.55
N GLN A 340 -23.68 17.68 2.70
CA GLN A 340 -23.03 17.49 3.99
C GLN A 340 -24.07 17.41 5.12
N ASP A 341 -23.92 16.39 5.98
CA ASP A 341 -24.66 16.24 7.24
C ASP A 341 -23.70 15.67 8.29
N GLY A 342 -23.22 16.52 9.19
CA GLY A 342 -22.16 16.18 10.16
C GLY A 342 -20.90 15.67 9.47
N ASN A 343 -20.51 14.42 9.77
CA ASN A 343 -19.37 13.74 9.16
C ASN A 343 -19.72 12.99 7.86
N ASN A 344 -20.96 13.07 7.39
CA ASN A 344 -21.35 12.53 6.09
C ASN A 344 -21.14 13.61 5.03
N VAL A 345 -20.15 13.45 4.17
CA VAL A 345 -19.80 14.41 3.12
C VAL A 345 -19.80 13.72 1.77
N LYS A 346 -20.45 14.36 0.79
CA LYS A 346 -20.35 14.08 -0.64
C LYS A 346 -19.69 15.28 -1.29
N ALA A 347 -18.46 15.14 -1.74
CA ALA A 347 -17.71 16.15 -2.47
C ALA A 347 -17.40 15.66 -3.88
N LEU A 348 -17.52 16.55 -4.86
CA LEU A 348 -17.35 16.29 -6.27
C LEU A 348 -16.25 17.18 -6.83
N PHE A 349 -15.34 16.60 -7.60
CA PHE A 349 -14.30 17.34 -8.32
C PHE A 349 -14.69 17.42 -9.80
N LYS A 350 -14.93 18.65 -10.28
CA LYS A 350 -15.38 18.89 -11.63
C LYS A 350 -14.46 19.84 -12.37
N ASN A 351 -14.29 19.60 -13.69
CA ASN A 351 -13.60 20.53 -14.57
C ASN A 351 -14.48 21.76 -14.91
N ALA A 352 -13.94 22.69 -15.70
CA ALA A 352 -14.65 23.91 -16.08
C ALA A 352 -15.93 23.66 -16.90
N GLU A 353 -15.99 22.54 -17.61
CA GLU A 353 -17.15 22.09 -18.41
C GLU A 353 -18.20 21.34 -17.55
N GLY A 354 -17.98 21.21 -16.26
CA GLY A 354 -18.87 20.53 -15.32
C GLY A 354 -18.77 19.01 -15.31
N GLN A 355 -17.81 18.43 -16.04
CA GLN A 355 -17.59 16.98 -16.06
C GLN A 355 -17.00 16.52 -14.72
N LEU A 356 -17.57 15.44 -14.15
CA LEU A 356 -17.07 14.82 -12.93
C LEU A 356 -15.74 14.06 -13.21
N LEU A 357 -14.67 14.46 -12.55
CA LEU A 357 -13.33 13.84 -12.69
C LEU A 357 -12.94 13.00 -11.47
N ALA A 358 -13.44 13.35 -10.28
CA ALA A 358 -13.17 12.64 -9.04
C ALA A 358 -14.29 12.89 -8.02
N TYR A 359 -14.35 12.09 -6.97
CA TYR A 359 -15.29 12.29 -5.87
C TYR A 359 -14.74 11.79 -4.53
N ALA A 360 -15.23 12.34 -3.44
CA ALA A 360 -14.94 11.90 -2.09
C ALA A 360 -16.24 11.74 -1.30
N LEU A 361 -16.40 10.58 -0.68
CA LEU A 361 -17.55 10.22 0.14
C LEU A 361 -17.05 9.86 1.54
N THR A 362 -17.72 10.39 2.57
CA THR A 362 -17.46 10.03 3.97
C THR A 362 -18.73 9.56 4.67
N GLY A 363 -18.56 8.84 5.77
CA GLY A 363 -19.65 8.38 6.62
C GLY A 363 -20.68 7.52 5.87
N SER A 364 -21.96 7.85 5.99
CA SER A 364 -23.08 7.10 5.38
C SER A 364 -23.03 7.11 3.84
N PHE A 365 -22.57 8.21 3.22
CA PHE A 365 -22.40 8.26 1.76
C PHE A 365 -21.36 7.27 1.25
N ALA A 366 -20.30 7.02 2.02
CA ALA A 366 -19.32 6.00 1.68
C ALA A 366 -19.87 4.56 1.78
N GLY A 367 -20.92 4.35 2.59
CA GLY A 367 -21.67 3.10 2.70
C GLY A 367 -22.66 2.84 1.55
N ASP A 368 -23.11 3.88 0.87
CA ASP A 368 -24.13 3.78 -0.18
C ASP A 368 -23.58 3.17 -1.48
N ALA A 369 -23.97 1.92 -1.74
CA ALA A 369 -23.52 1.18 -2.91
C ALA A 369 -24.07 1.75 -4.23
N ALA A 370 -25.32 2.25 -4.23
CA ALA A 370 -25.96 2.81 -5.41
C ALA A 370 -25.29 4.12 -5.82
N LEU A 371 -25.05 5.01 -4.85
CA LEU A 371 -24.35 6.27 -5.04
C LEU A 371 -22.92 6.04 -5.59
N LYS A 372 -22.17 5.10 -5.00
CA LYS A 372 -20.82 4.76 -5.47
C LYS A 372 -20.81 4.27 -6.92
N ALA A 373 -21.77 3.39 -7.27
CA ALA A 373 -21.89 2.85 -8.63
C ALA A 373 -22.31 3.94 -9.63
N GLU A 374 -23.18 4.86 -9.24
CA GLU A 374 -23.58 6.00 -10.06
C GLU A 374 -22.40 6.94 -10.34
N LEU A 375 -21.70 7.37 -9.30
CA LEU A 375 -20.54 8.27 -9.45
C LEU A 375 -19.40 7.62 -10.24
N ALA A 376 -19.13 6.34 -10.02
CA ALA A 376 -18.09 5.62 -10.76
C ALA A 376 -18.37 5.55 -12.26
N LYS A 377 -19.62 5.57 -12.71
CA LYS A 377 -19.97 5.61 -14.14
C LYS A 377 -19.73 6.97 -14.78
N GLN A 378 -19.74 8.04 -14.00
CA GLN A 378 -19.58 9.41 -14.47
C GLN A 378 -18.10 9.84 -14.58
N VAL A 379 -17.21 9.21 -13.79
CA VAL A 379 -15.78 9.52 -13.78
C VAL A 379 -15.09 8.82 -14.95
N PRO A 380 -14.28 9.52 -15.76
CA PRO A 380 -13.51 8.92 -16.84
C PRO A 380 -12.56 7.82 -16.35
N ALA A 381 -12.26 6.86 -17.22
CA ALA A 381 -11.23 5.86 -16.93
C ALA A 381 -9.87 6.54 -16.74
N TRP A 382 -9.07 6.01 -15.81
CA TRP A 382 -7.72 6.52 -15.52
C TRP A 382 -6.71 6.10 -16.58
N LEU A 383 -6.95 4.95 -17.21
CA LEU A 383 -6.16 4.42 -18.32
C LEU A 383 -7.08 3.62 -19.26
N VAL A 384 -7.10 3.99 -20.52
CA VAL A 384 -7.90 3.35 -21.57
C VAL A 384 -7.03 2.46 -22.46
#